data_bbb3cc473de13cac254206c808ad95ee
#
_entry.id   bbb3cc473de13cac254206c808ad95ee
#
_cell.length_a   1.000
_cell.length_b   1.000
_cell.length_c   1.000
_cell.angle_alpha   90.00
_cell.angle_beta   90.00
_cell.angle_gamma   90.00
#
_symmetry.space_group_name_H-M   'P 1'
#
loop_
_entity.id
_entity.type
_entity.pdbx_description
1 polymer ?
#
loop_
_entity_poly.entity_id
_entity_poly.type
_entity_poly.pdbx_seq_one_letter_code
_entity_poly.pdbx_strand_id
1 'polypeptide(L)'
;MKDITLLRLRGAAILVGVSWFNTVAIILLSLIAGSDRTLPLAVIGILANILPTLMVRQRRVDRHARLIIASLAAVQPALAVYALSGHAWQMDGHMYFFVALAALTILCDARAIVFASALIAVHHLVLQYAAPAWVFTGAGDLGRVLFHALAVVMQAAVLIHLTLTIRNLLWRHGEAREASDRAAAIAEQRRIEAEGAMQEAAAAARRESIERSARESLAREAEAQRREAEAARREDNRRLAEAFQQSMSGIVATVGTAAGELEQLAGSLNGVARRASRRIGRDRC
;
A
#
# COMPACT_ATOMS: atom_id res chain seq x y z
N MET A 1 18.48 -1.57 0.70
CA MET A 1 17.71 -1.74 1.99
C MET A 1 17.24 -0.43 2.60
N LYS A 2 17.96 0.69 2.48
CA LYS A 2 17.58 2.01 3.03
C LYS A 2 16.25 2.53 2.46
N ASP A 3 15.97 2.31 1.18
CA ASP A 3 14.79 2.83 0.49
C ASP A 3 13.47 2.22 0.99
N ILE A 4 13.43 0.89 1.21
CA ILE A 4 12.23 0.22 1.77
C ILE A 4 11.98 0.70 3.21
N THR A 5 13.02 0.89 4.01
CA THR A 5 12.88 1.38 5.38
C THR A 5 12.33 2.80 5.39
N LEU A 6 12.83 3.67 4.52
CA LEU A 6 12.34 5.04 4.39
C LEU A 6 10.87 5.07 3.91
N LEU A 7 10.50 4.23 2.94
CA LEU A 7 9.13 4.09 2.47
C LEU A 7 8.20 3.65 3.62
N ARG A 8 8.60 2.65 4.39
CA ARG A 8 7.86 2.18 5.57
C ARG A 8 7.70 3.26 6.63
N LEU A 9 8.74 4.04 6.92
CA LEU A 9 8.68 5.14 7.88
C LEU A 9 7.69 6.22 7.45
N ARG A 10 7.76 6.64 6.19
CA ARG A 10 6.81 7.62 5.62
C ARG A 10 5.39 7.05 5.58
N GLY A 11 5.24 5.81 5.13
CA GLY A 11 3.95 5.13 5.08
C GLY A 11 3.32 4.98 6.48
N ALA A 12 4.10 4.58 7.48
CA ALA A 12 3.65 4.50 8.86
C ALA A 12 3.17 5.87 9.38
N ALA A 13 3.91 6.94 9.10
CA ALA A 13 3.53 8.29 9.49
C ALA A 13 2.22 8.74 8.81
N ILE A 14 2.05 8.44 7.52
CA ILE A 14 0.82 8.74 6.79
C ILE A 14 -0.36 7.97 7.39
N LEU A 15 -0.22 6.66 7.62
CA LEU A 15 -1.29 5.83 8.17
C LEU A 15 -1.73 6.32 9.57
N VAL A 16 -0.78 6.66 10.42
CA VAL A 16 -1.08 7.21 11.76
C VAL A 16 -1.70 8.60 11.65
N GLY A 17 -1.21 9.45 10.75
CA GLY A 17 -1.81 10.78 10.51
C GLY A 17 -3.26 10.69 10.02
N VAL A 18 -3.53 9.81 9.06
CA VAL A 18 -4.90 9.53 8.57
C VAL A 18 -5.78 8.96 9.69
N SER A 19 -5.23 8.08 10.53
CA SER A 19 -5.94 7.52 11.67
C SER A 19 -6.35 8.59 12.70
N TRP A 20 -5.46 9.53 13.00
CA TRP A 20 -5.81 10.68 13.84
C TRP A 20 -6.87 11.58 13.23
N PHE A 21 -6.73 11.86 11.92
CA PHE A 21 -7.73 12.62 11.18
C PHE A 21 -9.11 11.96 11.26
N ASN A 22 -9.19 10.64 10.99
CA ASN A 22 -10.44 9.89 11.10
C ASN A 22 -11.02 9.93 12.53
N THR A 23 -10.18 9.75 13.55
CA THR A 23 -10.62 9.82 14.95
C THR A 23 -11.24 11.18 15.26
N VAL A 24 -10.59 12.28 14.89
CA VAL A 24 -11.10 13.64 15.09
C VAL A 24 -12.39 13.84 14.29
N ALA A 25 -12.45 13.41 13.05
CA ALA A 25 -13.63 13.53 12.20
C ALA A 25 -14.83 12.79 12.80
N ILE A 26 -14.64 11.55 13.26
CA ILE A 26 -15.68 10.73 13.90
C ILE A 26 -16.19 11.41 15.17
N ILE A 27 -15.30 11.93 16.02
CA ILE A 27 -15.67 12.64 17.25
C ILE A 27 -16.49 13.90 16.92
N LEU A 28 -16.03 14.72 15.99
CA LEU A 28 -16.73 15.94 15.59
C LEU A 28 -18.11 15.64 15.02
N LEU A 29 -18.22 14.67 14.10
CA LEU A 29 -19.50 14.26 13.54
C LEU A 29 -20.45 13.72 14.61
N SER A 30 -19.94 12.94 15.57
CA SER A 30 -20.72 12.41 16.69
C SER A 30 -21.21 13.52 17.61
N LEU A 31 -20.39 14.55 17.87
CA LEU A 31 -20.77 15.73 18.65
C LEU A 31 -21.87 16.55 17.94
N ILE A 32 -21.71 16.81 16.63
CA ILE A 32 -22.69 17.55 15.83
C ILE A 32 -24.02 16.81 15.78
N ALA A 33 -23.99 15.48 15.68
CA ALA A 33 -25.18 14.64 15.71
C ALA A 33 -25.84 14.51 17.09
N GLY A 34 -25.26 15.08 18.16
CA GLY A 34 -25.75 14.94 19.55
C GLY A 34 -25.78 13.50 20.05
N SER A 35 -24.85 12.66 19.57
CA SER A 35 -24.82 11.23 19.86
C SER A 35 -24.30 10.95 21.27
N ASP A 36 -24.96 10.05 21.99
CA ASP A 36 -24.52 9.51 23.28
C ASP A 36 -23.25 8.65 23.20
N ARG A 37 -22.84 8.25 21.97
CA ARG A 37 -21.66 7.43 21.69
C ARG A 37 -20.37 8.23 21.60
N THR A 38 -20.41 9.55 21.68
CA THR A 38 -19.23 10.41 21.50
C THR A 38 -18.10 10.06 22.46
N LEU A 39 -18.43 9.82 23.74
CA LEU A 39 -17.41 9.49 24.73
C LEU A 39 -16.71 8.15 24.44
N PRO A 40 -17.40 7.01 24.24
CA PRO A 40 -16.72 5.76 23.88
C PRO A 40 -15.93 5.85 22.56
N LEU A 41 -16.45 6.55 21.55
CA LEU A 41 -15.73 6.79 20.29
C LEU A 41 -14.42 7.55 20.50
N ALA A 42 -14.44 8.61 21.30
CA ALA A 42 -13.26 9.39 21.64
C ALA A 42 -12.23 8.56 22.41
N VAL A 43 -12.65 7.86 23.45
CA VAL A 43 -11.76 7.07 24.30
C VAL A 43 -11.09 5.97 23.47
N ILE A 44 -11.86 5.17 22.75
CA ILE A 44 -11.32 4.06 21.97
C ILE A 44 -10.43 4.58 20.83
N GLY A 45 -10.88 5.61 20.12
CA GLY A 45 -10.14 6.20 19.01
C GLY A 45 -8.80 6.79 19.45
N ILE A 46 -8.76 7.51 20.58
CA ILE A 46 -7.51 8.06 21.13
C ILE A 46 -6.58 6.93 21.59
N LEU A 47 -7.08 5.97 22.37
CA LEU A 47 -6.27 4.85 22.88
C LEU A 47 -5.67 4.03 21.74
N ALA A 48 -6.44 3.76 20.69
CA ALA A 48 -5.97 3.02 19.53
C ALA A 48 -4.80 3.72 18.82
N ASN A 49 -4.73 5.04 18.85
CA ASN A 49 -3.68 5.83 18.21
C ASN A 49 -2.40 5.98 19.04
N ILE A 50 -2.42 5.73 20.36
CA ILE A 50 -1.27 5.98 21.24
C ILE A 50 -0.07 5.14 20.82
N LEU A 51 -0.20 3.80 20.81
CA LEU A 51 0.91 2.90 20.47
C LEU A 51 1.44 3.10 19.04
N PRO A 52 0.59 3.18 17.99
CA PRO A 52 1.05 3.52 16.65
C PRO A 52 1.83 4.84 16.58
N THR A 53 1.36 5.88 17.29
CA THR A 53 2.05 7.17 17.35
C THR A 53 3.41 7.05 18.01
N LEU A 54 3.54 6.30 19.10
CA LEU A 54 4.82 6.03 19.75
C LEU A 54 5.78 5.29 18.82
N MET A 55 5.30 4.28 18.06
CA MET A 55 6.12 3.56 17.06
C MET A 55 6.66 4.52 16.00
N VAL A 56 5.81 5.40 15.47
CA VAL A 56 6.21 6.40 14.45
C VAL A 56 7.22 7.41 15.04
N ARG A 57 6.97 7.95 16.24
CA ARG A 57 7.88 8.89 16.91
C ARG A 57 9.25 8.27 17.17
N GLN A 58 9.30 7.01 17.56
CA GLN A 58 10.53 6.24 17.77
C GLN A 58 11.17 5.77 16.46
N ARG A 59 10.61 6.12 15.31
CA ARG A 59 11.04 5.66 13.98
C ARG A 59 11.13 4.13 13.85
N ARG A 60 10.26 3.42 14.57
CA ARG A 60 10.20 1.96 14.54
C ARG A 60 9.32 1.49 13.40
N VAL A 61 9.89 0.62 12.56
CA VAL A 61 9.20 -0.08 11.47
C VAL A 61 9.60 -1.55 11.44
N ASP A 62 9.99 -2.08 12.61
CA ASP A 62 10.18 -3.51 12.82
C ASP A 62 8.84 -4.27 12.65
N ARG A 63 8.89 -5.59 12.70
CA ARG A 63 7.71 -6.45 12.47
C ARG A 63 6.56 -6.09 13.43
N HIS A 64 6.85 -5.93 14.70
CA HIS A 64 5.81 -5.65 15.71
C HIS A 64 5.20 -4.27 15.52
N ALA A 65 6.03 -3.25 15.25
CA ALA A 65 5.56 -1.90 14.98
C ALA A 65 4.60 -1.87 13.78
N ARG A 66 4.92 -2.60 12.68
CA ARG A 66 4.03 -2.68 11.52
C ARG A 66 2.70 -3.38 11.82
N LEU A 67 2.68 -4.41 12.66
CA LEU A 67 1.43 -5.07 13.09
C LEU A 67 0.59 -4.14 13.99
N ILE A 68 1.23 -3.42 14.92
CA ILE A 68 0.55 -2.42 15.76
C ILE A 68 -0.08 -1.33 14.88
N ILE A 69 0.64 -0.81 13.88
CA ILE A 69 0.09 0.19 12.95
C ILE A 69 -1.03 -0.43 12.09
N ALA A 70 -0.88 -1.68 11.66
CA ALA A 70 -1.88 -2.37 10.86
C ALA A 70 -3.21 -2.60 11.60
N SER A 71 -3.22 -2.69 12.95
CA SER A 71 -4.46 -2.80 13.71
C SER A 71 -5.40 -1.60 13.49
N LEU A 72 -4.87 -0.43 13.15
CA LEU A 72 -5.67 0.75 12.83
C LEU A 72 -6.60 0.52 11.64
N ALA A 73 -6.22 -0.34 10.69
CA ALA A 73 -7.06 -0.68 9.54
C ALA A 73 -8.31 -1.51 9.92
N ALA A 74 -8.31 -2.13 11.09
CA ALA A 74 -9.51 -2.76 11.62
C ALA A 74 -10.27 -1.81 12.56
N VAL A 75 -9.56 -1.11 13.45
CA VAL A 75 -10.19 -0.29 14.51
C VAL A 75 -10.86 0.96 13.93
N GLN A 76 -10.21 1.69 13.03
CA GLN A 76 -10.77 2.95 12.53
C GLN A 76 -12.08 2.80 11.73
N PRO A 77 -12.17 1.85 10.77
CA PRO A 77 -13.45 1.60 10.11
C PRO A 77 -14.52 1.05 11.08
N ALA A 78 -14.12 0.21 12.06
CA ALA A 78 -15.04 -0.29 13.07
C ALA A 78 -15.68 0.86 13.89
N LEU A 79 -14.88 1.86 14.28
CA LEU A 79 -15.37 3.04 14.95
C LEU A 79 -16.32 3.86 14.06
N ALA A 80 -16.01 4.00 12.78
CA ALA A 80 -16.88 4.69 11.82
C ALA A 80 -18.22 3.98 11.66
N VAL A 81 -18.22 2.64 11.52
CA VAL A 81 -19.44 1.83 11.42
C VAL A 81 -20.25 1.90 12.73
N TYR A 82 -19.59 1.85 13.87
CA TYR A 82 -20.24 1.99 15.17
C TYR A 82 -20.84 3.39 15.36
N ALA A 83 -20.17 4.45 14.93
CA ALA A 83 -20.70 5.80 14.96
C ALA A 83 -22.00 5.94 14.13
N LEU A 84 -22.05 5.20 13.02
CA LEU A 84 -23.21 5.16 12.11
C LEU A 84 -24.29 4.14 12.52
N SER A 85 -24.18 3.48 13.68
CA SER A 85 -25.15 2.45 14.09
C SER A 85 -26.56 3.01 14.12
N GLY A 86 -27.47 2.34 13.38
CA GLY A 86 -28.85 2.75 13.19
C GLY A 86 -29.08 3.83 12.16
N HIS A 87 -28.03 4.36 11.55
CA HIS A 87 -28.13 5.30 10.44
C HIS A 87 -28.20 4.57 9.09
N ALA A 88 -28.86 5.15 8.09
CA ALA A 88 -28.99 4.55 6.75
C ALA A 88 -27.61 4.26 6.10
N TRP A 89 -26.58 5.05 6.39
CA TRP A 89 -25.24 4.92 5.85
C TRP A 89 -24.32 3.96 6.63
N GLN A 90 -24.83 3.24 7.61
CA GLN A 90 -24.02 2.29 8.38
C GLN A 90 -23.38 1.23 7.47
N MET A 91 -24.11 0.77 6.45
CA MET A 91 -23.58 -0.21 5.50
C MET A 91 -22.55 0.39 4.57
N ASP A 92 -22.68 1.66 4.19
CA ASP A 92 -21.68 2.36 3.38
C ASP A 92 -20.37 2.57 4.16
N GLY A 93 -20.46 2.72 5.48
CA GLY A 93 -19.32 2.77 6.38
C GLY A 93 -18.40 1.55 6.30
N HIS A 94 -18.92 0.38 5.93
CA HIS A 94 -18.11 -0.83 5.74
C HIS A 94 -17.12 -0.74 4.58
N MET A 95 -17.34 0.12 3.59
CA MET A 95 -16.40 0.35 2.49
C MET A 95 -15.04 0.84 2.99
N TYR A 96 -15.00 1.51 4.15
CA TYR A 96 -13.75 1.99 4.74
C TYR A 96 -12.81 0.86 5.18
N PHE A 97 -13.31 -0.35 5.48
CA PHE A 97 -12.44 -1.51 5.71
C PHE A 97 -11.60 -1.84 4.49
N PHE A 98 -12.18 -1.78 3.30
CA PHE A 98 -11.45 -2.04 2.05
C PHE A 98 -10.41 -0.97 1.78
N VAL A 99 -10.74 0.30 1.98
CA VAL A 99 -9.81 1.41 1.82
C VAL A 99 -8.64 1.29 2.80
N ALA A 100 -8.92 0.99 4.06
CA ALA A 100 -7.92 0.86 5.10
C ALA A 100 -6.98 -0.34 4.85
N LEU A 101 -7.51 -1.50 4.41
CA LEU A 101 -6.69 -2.65 4.02
C LEU A 101 -5.79 -2.32 2.82
N ALA A 102 -6.33 -1.62 1.81
CA ALA A 102 -5.54 -1.22 0.65
C ALA A 102 -4.40 -0.28 1.03
N ALA A 103 -4.63 0.64 1.97
CA ALA A 103 -3.60 1.57 2.46
C ALA A 103 -2.42 0.86 3.13
N LEU A 104 -2.61 -0.35 3.70
CA LEU A 104 -1.52 -1.12 4.33
C LEU A 104 -0.43 -1.57 3.34
N THR A 105 -0.71 -1.59 2.04
CA THR A 105 0.29 -1.92 1.01
C THR A 105 1.53 -1.02 1.08
N ILE A 106 1.37 0.22 1.58
CA ILE A 106 2.48 1.17 1.75
C ILE A 106 3.55 0.68 2.74
N LEU A 107 3.18 -0.23 3.66
CA LEU A 107 4.13 -0.84 4.61
C LEU A 107 5.00 -1.93 3.95
N CYS A 108 4.71 -2.32 2.72
CA CYS A 108 5.41 -3.40 1.99
C CYS A 108 5.57 -4.67 2.84
N ASP A 109 4.52 -5.05 3.58
CA ASP A 109 4.50 -6.22 4.45
C ASP A 109 3.16 -6.96 4.38
N ALA A 110 3.14 -8.10 3.69
CA ALA A 110 1.94 -8.93 3.56
C ALA A 110 1.37 -9.40 4.92
N ARG A 111 2.23 -9.54 5.94
CA ARG A 111 1.79 -9.95 7.30
C ARG A 111 0.90 -8.89 7.95
N ALA A 112 1.12 -7.60 7.64
CA ALA A 112 0.29 -6.51 8.12
C ALA A 112 -1.14 -6.63 7.55
N ILE A 113 -1.27 -6.99 6.27
CA ILE A 113 -2.56 -7.21 5.61
C ILE A 113 -3.27 -8.43 6.19
N VAL A 114 -2.57 -9.57 6.32
CA VAL A 114 -3.13 -10.79 6.92
C VAL A 114 -3.61 -10.52 8.34
N PHE A 115 -2.80 -9.85 9.15
CA PHE A 115 -3.14 -9.54 10.55
C PHE A 115 -4.38 -8.64 10.63
N ALA A 116 -4.43 -7.55 9.85
CA ALA A 116 -5.58 -6.66 9.84
C ALA A 116 -6.85 -7.37 9.34
N SER A 117 -6.74 -8.20 8.29
CA SER A 117 -7.87 -9.00 7.77
C SER A 117 -8.39 -9.98 8.83
N ALA A 118 -7.49 -10.63 9.60
CA ALA A 118 -7.88 -11.50 10.71
C ALA A 118 -8.60 -10.73 11.82
N LEU A 119 -8.12 -9.53 12.19
CA LEU A 119 -8.80 -8.67 13.16
C LEU A 119 -10.19 -8.25 12.68
N ILE A 120 -10.34 -7.91 11.41
CA ILE A 120 -11.62 -7.56 10.80
C ILE A 120 -12.57 -8.76 10.87
N ALA A 121 -12.10 -9.96 10.52
CA ALA A 121 -12.92 -11.17 10.58
C ALA A 121 -13.38 -11.46 12.03
N VAL A 122 -12.47 -11.38 13.01
CA VAL A 122 -12.79 -11.56 14.44
C VAL A 122 -13.79 -10.51 14.90
N HIS A 123 -13.58 -9.23 14.53
CA HIS A 123 -14.50 -8.14 14.86
C HIS A 123 -15.92 -8.43 14.36
N HIS A 124 -16.08 -8.80 13.10
CA HIS A 124 -17.39 -9.10 12.52
C HIS A 124 -18.04 -10.33 13.18
N LEU A 125 -17.27 -11.38 13.38
CA LEU A 125 -17.77 -12.62 13.97
C LEU A 125 -18.21 -12.41 15.44
N VAL A 126 -17.38 -11.75 16.24
CA VAL A 126 -17.69 -11.51 17.65
C VAL A 126 -18.90 -10.59 17.79
N LEU A 127 -18.92 -9.47 17.07
CA LEU A 127 -20.00 -8.50 17.21
C LEU A 127 -21.31 -8.96 16.55
N GLN A 128 -21.26 -9.87 15.59
CA GLN A 128 -22.46 -10.53 15.07
C GLN A 128 -23.32 -11.15 16.18
N TYR A 129 -22.68 -11.70 17.23
CA TYR A 129 -23.38 -12.33 18.35
C TYR A 129 -23.49 -11.42 19.57
N ALA A 130 -22.47 -10.62 19.84
CA ALA A 130 -22.44 -9.79 21.05
C ALA A 130 -23.23 -8.48 20.90
N ALA A 131 -23.16 -7.83 19.74
CA ALA A 131 -23.80 -6.54 19.49
C ALA A 131 -24.04 -6.31 17.98
N PRO A 132 -24.93 -7.10 17.34
CA PRO A 132 -25.12 -7.06 15.88
C PRO A 132 -25.47 -5.68 15.35
N ALA A 133 -26.21 -4.88 16.08
CA ALA A 133 -26.57 -3.51 15.70
C ALA A 133 -25.36 -2.56 15.58
N TRP A 134 -24.21 -2.90 16.16
CA TRP A 134 -23.00 -2.09 16.04
C TRP A 134 -22.29 -2.29 14.69
N VAL A 135 -22.58 -3.40 14.02
CA VAL A 135 -21.95 -3.79 12.74
C VAL A 135 -22.95 -3.75 11.61
N PHE A 136 -24.17 -4.28 11.81
CA PHE A 136 -25.15 -4.44 10.75
C PHE A 136 -26.45 -3.71 11.04
N THR A 137 -27.14 -3.26 10.00
CA THR A 137 -28.54 -2.84 10.08
C THR A 137 -29.45 -4.07 10.12
N GLY A 138 -30.31 -4.16 11.12
CA GLY A 138 -31.27 -5.26 11.30
C GLY A 138 -30.71 -6.45 12.09
N ALA A 139 -31.42 -7.58 12.03
CA ALA A 139 -31.04 -8.82 12.70
C ALA A 139 -29.71 -9.36 12.15
N GLY A 140 -28.87 -9.87 13.06
CA GLY A 140 -27.62 -10.51 12.68
C GLY A 140 -27.86 -11.77 11.83
N ASP A 141 -27.07 -11.93 10.77
CA ASP A 141 -27.12 -13.07 9.86
C ASP A 141 -25.70 -13.58 9.57
N LEU A 142 -25.44 -14.84 9.88
CA LEU A 142 -24.17 -15.50 9.63
C LEU A 142 -23.83 -15.53 8.12
N GLY A 143 -24.81 -15.66 7.25
CA GLY A 143 -24.62 -15.62 5.80
C GLY A 143 -24.01 -14.29 5.36
N ARG A 144 -24.44 -13.19 5.95
CA ARG A 144 -23.87 -11.85 5.71
C ARG A 144 -22.40 -11.76 6.16
N VAL A 145 -22.08 -12.30 7.33
CA VAL A 145 -20.68 -12.35 7.82
C VAL A 145 -19.80 -13.16 6.86
N LEU A 146 -20.28 -14.32 6.39
CA LEU A 146 -19.55 -15.15 5.45
C LEU A 146 -19.33 -14.46 4.10
N PHE A 147 -20.34 -13.73 3.61
CA PHE A 147 -20.23 -12.95 2.38
C PHE A 147 -19.19 -11.82 2.50
N HIS A 148 -19.18 -11.11 3.64
CA HIS A 148 -18.15 -10.11 3.92
C HIS A 148 -16.75 -10.73 4.07
N ALA A 149 -16.65 -11.87 4.75
CA ALA A 149 -15.40 -12.60 4.90
C ALA A 149 -14.82 -13.01 3.54
N LEU A 150 -15.67 -13.49 2.62
CA LEU A 150 -15.25 -13.82 1.25
C LEU A 150 -14.67 -12.59 0.53
N ALA A 151 -15.35 -11.44 0.61
CA ALA A 151 -14.89 -10.20 -0.01
C ALA A 151 -13.54 -9.74 0.57
N VAL A 152 -13.37 -9.82 1.90
CA VAL A 152 -12.10 -9.49 2.59
C VAL A 152 -10.99 -10.45 2.17
N VAL A 153 -11.26 -11.75 2.06
CA VAL A 153 -10.27 -12.75 1.62
C VAL A 153 -9.83 -12.49 0.19
N MET A 154 -10.78 -12.25 -0.72
CA MET A 154 -10.46 -11.93 -2.12
C MET A 154 -9.60 -10.66 -2.23
N GLN A 155 -9.99 -9.61 -1.51
CA GLN A 155 -9.21 -8.38 -1.48
C GLN A 155 -7.82 -8.59 -0.88
N ALA A 156 -7.73 -9.27 0.26
CA ALA A 156 -6.45 -9.56 0.92
C ALA A 156 -5.52 -10.33 -0.02
N ALA A 157 -6.02 -11.30 -0.76
CA ALA A 157 -5.22 -12.07 -1.73
C ALA A 157 -4.61 -11.15 -2.80
N VAL A 158 -5.41 -10.25 -3.39
CA VAL A 158 -4.93 -9.27 -4.37
C VAL A 158 -3.89 -8.32 -3.77
N LEU A 159 -4.17 -7.77 -2.57
CA LEU A 159 -3.28 -6.83 -1.90
C LEU A 159 -1.97 -7.48 -1.46
N ILE A 160 -2.01 -8.74 -1.01
CA ILE A 160 -0.83 -9.54 -0.67
C ILE A 160 0.03 -9.74 -1.92
N HIS A 161 -0.57 -10.18 -3.02
CA HIS A 161 0.14 -10.35 -4.28
C HIS A 161 0.80 -9.04 -4.73
N LEU A 162 0.07 -7.94 -4.73
CA LEU A 162 0.58 -6.61 -5.07
C LEU A 162 1.74 -6.20 -4.15
N THR A 163 1.57 -6.38 -2.83
CA THR A 163 2.58 -6.03 -1.83
C THR A 163 3.87 -6.83 -2.04
N LEU A 164 3.75 -8.13 -2.32
CA LEU A 164 4.91 -8.99 -2.59
C LEU A 164 5.60 -8.60 -3.90
N THR A 165 4.83 -8.28 -4.92
CA THR A 165 5.35 -7.81 -6.22
C THR A 165 6.12 -6.50 -6.07
N ILE A 166 5.51 -5.49 -5.42
CA ILE A 166 6.16 -4.19 -5.16
C ILE A 166 7.44 -4.40 -4.34
N ARG A 167 7.38 -5.19 -3.28
CA ARG A 167 8.55 -5.49 -2.46
C ARG A 167 9.69 -6.13 -3.26
N ASN A 168 9.36 -7.09 -4.12
CA ASN A 168 10.35 -7.77 -4.94
C ASN A 168 10.94 -6.83 -6.00
N LEU A 169 10.13 -5.97 -6.61
CA LEU A 169 10.60 -4.95 -7.55
C LEU A 169 11.56 -3.96 -6.87
N LEU A 170 11.20 -3.46 -5.68
CA LEU A 170 12.06 -2.55 -4.91
C LEU A 170 13.37 -3.23 -4.49
N TRP A 171 13.33 -4.51 -4.17
CA TRP A 171 14.51 -5.30 -3.82
C TRP A 171 15.45 -5.44 -5.02
N ARG A 172 14.92 -5.89 -6.16
CA ARG A 172 15.69 -6.01 -7.42
C ARG A 172 16.26 -4.67 -7.86
N HIS A 173 15.48 -3.61 -7.73
CA HIS A 173 15.95 -2.26 -8.06
C HIS A 173 17.11 -1.81 -7.14
N GLY A 174 17.01 -2.11 -5.85
CA GLY A 174 18.08 -1.86 -4.89
C GLY A 174 19.36 -2.63 -5.22
N GLU A 175 19.26 -3.92 -5.52
CA GLU A 175 20.40 -4.75 -5.93
C GLU A 175 21.02 -4.26 -7.24
N ALA A 176 20.19 -3.93 -8.24
CA ALA A 176 20.69 -3.41 -9.53
C ALA A 176 21.40 -2.07 -9.34
N ARG A 177 20.89 -1.20 -8.48
CA ARG A 177 21.53 0.08 -8.15
C ARG A 177 22.86 -0.12 -7.42
N GLU A 178 22.89 -0.98 -6.40
CA GLU A 178 24.14 -1.33 -5.71
C GLU A 178 25.18 -1.96 -6.64
N ALA A 179 24.72 -2.81 -7.57
CA ALA A 179 25.59 -3.39 -8.60
C ALA A 179 26.12 -2.33 -9.55
N SER A 180 25.27 -1.40 -9.99
CA SER A 180 25.64 -0.27 -10.83
C SER A 180 26.63 0.67 -10.13
N ASP A 181 26.38 0.99 -8.86
CA ASP A 181 27.26 1.86 -8.04
C ASP A 181 28.62 1.18 -7.84
N ARG A 182 28.66 -0.13 -7.59
CA ARG A 182 29.93 -0.91 -7.53
C ARG A 182 30.64 -0.94 -8.87
N ALA A 183 29.92 -1.14 -9.95
CA ALA A 183 30.49 -1.13 -11.29
C ALA A 183 31.04 0.27 -11.63
N ALA A 184 30.34 1.33 -11.27
CA ALA A 184 30.80 2.71 -11.43
C ALA A 184 32.04 3.00 -10.56
N ALA A 185 32.07 2.53 -9.31
CA ALA A 185 33.23 2.68 -8.45
C ALA A 185 34.46 1.90 -8.97
N ILE A 186 34.26 0.67 -9.46
CA ILE A 186 35.32 -0.11 -10.08
C ILE A 186 35.79 0.54 -11.38
N ALA A 187 34.86 1.08 -12.18
CA ALA A 187 35.21 1.80 -13.42
C ALA A 187 35.99 3.08 -13.10
N GLU A 188 35.60 3.81 -12.03
CA GLU A 188 36.33 5.01 -11.58
C GLU A 188 37.71 4.67 -11.02
N GLN A 189 37.81 3.61 -10.22
CA GLN A 189 39.09 3.14 -9.72
C GLN A 189 40.02 2.69 -10.87
N ARG A 190 39.49 1.94 -11.84
CA ARG A 190 40.23 1.57 -13.06
C ARG A 190 40.60 2.79 -13.89
N ARG A 191 39.74 3.82 -13.92
CA ARG A 191 40.06 5.09 -14.56
C ARG A 191 41.21 5.79 -13.88
N ILE A 192 41.20 5.88 -12.54
CA ILE A 192 42.29 6.48 -11.76
C ILE A 192 43.60 5.69 -11.94
N GLU A 193 43.55 4.37 -11.87
CA GLU A 193 44.69 3.50 -12.11
C GLU A 193 45.21 3.63 -13.59
N ALA A 194 44.28 3.72 -14.57
CA ALA A 194 44.63 3.94 -15.96
C ALA A 194 45.19 5.36 -16.19
N GLU A 195 44.66 6.38 -15.53
CA GLU A 195 45.18 7.75 -15.58
C GLU A 195 46.56 7.84 -14.93
N GLY A 196 46.77 7.12 -13.81
CA GLY A 196 48.11 6.99 -13.18
C GLY A 196 49.12 6.29 -14.09
N ALA A 197 48.72 5.15 -14.66
CA ALA A 197 49.56 4.42 -15.60
C ALA A 197 49.84 5.22 -16.89
N MET A 198 48.85 5.99 -17.38
CA MET A 198 49.05 6.93 -18.48
C MET A 198 49.99 8.09 -18.13
N GLN A 199 49.92 8.60 -16.91
CA GLN A 199 50.86 9.63 -16.48
C GLN A 199 52.29 9.09 -16.34
N GLU A 200 52.44 7.89 -15.82
CA GLU A 200 53.75 7.19 -15.79
C GLU A 200 54.24 6.86 -17.19
N ALA A 201 53.37 6.34 -18.08
CA ALA A 201 53.69 6.08 -19.47
C ALA A 201 53.97 7.38 -20.24
N ALA A 202 53.26 8.49 -19.96
CA ALA A 202 53.51 9.79 -20.56
C ALA A 202 54.83 10.40 -20.08
N ALA A 203 55.23 10.14 -18.84
CA ALA A 203 56.57 10.50 -18.36
C ALA A 203 57.66 9.69 -19.04
N ALA A 204 57.39 8.39 -19.37
CA ALA A 204 58.26 7.52 -20.15
C ALA A 204 58.18 7.82 -21.66
N ALA A 205 57.00 8.13 -22.18
CA ALA A 205 56.66 8.29 -23.60
C ALA A 205 56.90 9.71 -24.15
N ARG A 206 57.30 10.66 -23.34
CA ARG A 206 57.91 11.89 -23.88
C ARG A 206 59.08 11.59 -24.82
N ARG A 207 59.41 10.31 -24.95
CA ARG A 207 60.48 9.83 -25.83
C ARG A 207 60.01 9.28 -27.19
N GLU A 208 58.70 9.01 -27.41
CA GLU A 208 58.27 8.44 -28.71
C GLU A 208 56.90 8.95 -29.19
N SER A 209 56.85 9.42 -30.42
CA SER A 209 55.66 10.00 -31.05
C SER A 209 54.53 8.97 -31.41
N ILE A 210 54.78 7.68 -31.18
CA ILE A 210 53.87 6.58 -31.58
C ILE A 210 52.65 6.45 -30.60
N GLU A 211 52.77 6.92 -29.36
CA GLU A 211 51.72 6.73 -28.37
C GLU A 211 50.55 7.75 -28.44
N ARG A 212 50.70 8.82 -29.26
CA ARG A 212 49.63 9.81 -29.42
C ARG A 212 48.39 9.24 -30.10
N SER A 213 48.61 8.34 -31.08
CA SER A 213 47.51 7.67 -31.76
C SER A 213 46.81 6.60 -30.91
N ALA A 214 47.54 5.94 -30.00
CA ALA A 214 46.97 4.97 -29.07
C ALA A 214 46.06 5.65 -28.00
N ARG A 215 46.39 6.90 -27.59
CA ARG A 215 45.55 7.68 -26.67
C ARG A 215 44.19 8.03 -27.29
N GLU A 216 44.17 8.38 -28.58
CA GLU A 216 42.93 8.76 -29.28
C GLU A 216 42.00 7.57 -29.49
N SER A 217 42.55 6.36 -29.68
CA SER A 217 41.73 5.15 -29.80
C SER A 217 41.11 4.73 -28.48
N LEU A 218 41.87 4.78 -27.36
CA LEU A 218 41.37 4.44 -26.02
C LEU A 218 40.32 5.44 -25.53
N ALA A 219 40.46 6.72 -25.81
CA ALA A 219 39.47 7.72 -25.47
C ALA A 219 38.14 7.50 -26.23
N ARG A 220 38.23 7.08 -27.52
CA ARG A 220 37.03 6.75 -28.33
C ARG A 220 36.33 5.48 -27.86
N GLU A 221 37.09 4.45 -27.48
CA GLU A 221 36.52 3.21 -26.94
C GLU A 221 35.82 3.45 -25.58
N ALA A 222 36.41 4.23 -24.69
CA ALA A 222 35.80 4.60 -23.43
C ALA A 222 34.51 5.43 -23.62
N GLU A 223 34.49 6.29 -24.63
CA GLU A 223 33.30 7.09 -24.95
C GLU A 223 32.20 6.23 -25.63
N ALA A 224 32.58 5.27 -26.47
CA ALA A 224 31.63 4.31 -27.06
C ALA A 224 31.01 3.41 -25.98
N GLN A 225 31.81 2.87 -25.04
CA GLN A 225 31.33 2.07 -23.91
C GLN A 225 30.44 2.88 -22.96
N ARG A 226 30.74 4.15 -22.74
CA ARG A 226 29.86 5.04 -21.95
C ARG A 226 28.50 5.23 -22.63
N ARG A 227 28.49 5.45 -23.95
CA ARG A 227 27.23 5.59 -24.70
C ARG A 227 26.41 4.30 -24.70
N GLU A 228 27.05 3.14 -24.79
CA GLU A 228 26.36 1.85 -24.67
C GLU A 228 25.82 1.60 -23.26
N ALA A 229 26.58 1.88 -22.22
CA ALA A 229 26.13 1.72 -20.84
C ALA A 229 24.98 2.69 -20.50
N GLU A 230 25.01 3.93 -21.02
CA GLU A 230 23.90 4.88 -20.87
C GLU A 230 22.65 4.46 -21.66
N ALA A 231 22.83 3.89 -22.85
CA ALA A 231 21.72 3.37 -23.65
C ALA A 231 21.06 2.16 -22.96
N ALA A 232 21.86 1.22 -22.46
CA ALA A 232 21.35 0.07 -21.69
C ALA A 232 20.58 0.52 -20.42
N ARG A 233 21.11 1.49 -19.66
CA ARG A 233 20.45 2.02 -18.48
C ARG A 233 19.13 2.75 -18.79
N ARG A 234 19.06 3.47 -19.90
CA ARG A 234 17.81 4.10 -20.37
C ARG A 234 16.78 3.05 -20.76
N GLU A 235 17.21 1.98 -21.41
CA GLU A 235 16.32 0.88 -21.82
C GLU A 235 15.77 0.11 -20.60
N ASP A 236 16.60 -0.17 -19.60
CA ASP A 236 16.16 -0.84 -18.37
C ASP A 236 15.16 0.02 -17.58
N ASN A 237 15.42 1.32 -17.47
CA ASN A 237 14.48 2.25 -16.85
C ASN A 237 13.14 2.33 -17.61
N ARG A 238 13.20 2.28 -18.95
CA ARG A 238 12.00 2.28 -19.78
C ARG A 238 11.18 1.01 -19.57
N ARG A 239 11.84 -0.17 -19.62
CA ARG A 239 11.19 -1.46 -19.34
C ARG A 239 10.55 -1.51 -17.95
N LEU A 240 11.21 -0.96 -16.96
CA LEU A 240 10.67 -0.87 -15.59
C LEU A 240 9.44 0.02 -15.54
N ALA A 241 9.48 1.18 -16.18
CA ALA A 241 8.35 2.10 -16.27
C ALA A 241 7.17 1.48 -17.03
N GLU A 242 7.42 0.81 -18.16
CA GLU A 242 6.39 0.11 -18.93
C GLU A 242 5.76 -1.04 -18.14
N ALA A 243 6.57 -1.84 -17.43
CA ALA A 243 6.08 -2.92 -16.56
C ALA A 243 5.25 -2.39 -15.39
N PHE A 244 5.67 -1.29 -14.78
CA PHE A 244 4.92 -0.62 -13.71
C PHE A 244 3.58 -0.08 -14.23
N GLN A 245 3.58 0.60 -15.37
CA GLN A 245 2.38 1.14 -15.99
C GLN A 245 1.40 0.01 -16.39
N GLN A 246 1.91 -1.10 -16.91
CA GLN A 246 1.11 -2.26 -17.27
C GLN A 246 0.49 -2.93 -16.04
N SER A 247 1.27 -3.07 -14.96
CA SER A 247 0.78 -3.59 -13.67
C SER A 247 -0.30 -2.69 -13.08
N MET A 248 -0.08 -1.37 -13.04
CA MET A 248 -1.06 -0.41 -12.55
C MET A 248 -2.33 -0.39 -13.40
N SER A 249 -2.20 -0.45 -14.72
CA SER A 249 -3.35 -0.53 -15.63
C SER A 249 -4.18 -1.80 -15.40
N GLY A 250 -3.51 -2.93 -15.15
CA GLY A 250 -4.17 -4.20 -14.79
C GLY A 250 -4.95 -4.09 -13.47
N ILE A 251 -4.36 -3.45 -12.46
CA ILE A 251 -5.03 -3.23 -11.16
C ILE A 251 -6.25 -2.31 -11.33
N VAL A 252 -6.09 -1.18 -12.04
CA VAL A 252 -7.19 -0.24 -12.30
C VAL A 252 -8.32 -0.92 -13.07
N ALA A 253 -7.99 -1.72 -14.10
CA ALA A 253 -8.99 -2.49 -14.85
C ALA A 253 -9.72 -3.50 -13.97
N THR A 254 -8.99 -4.23 -13.11
CA THR A 254 -9.58 -5.20 -12.17
C THR A 254 -10.49 -4.53 -11.15
N VAL A 255 -10.04 -3.39 -10.58
CA VAL A 255 -10.86 -2.59 -9.67
C VAL A 255 -12.08 -2.02 -10.39
N GLY A 256 -11.91 -1.53 -11.62
CA GLY A 256 -13.01 -1.03 -12.46
C GLY A 256 -14.04 -2.10 -12.78
N THR A 257 -13.60 -3.32 -13.12
CA THR A 257 -14.47 -4.46 -13.36
C THR A 257 -15.22 -4.85 -12.09
N ALA A 258 -14.51 -4.98 -10.96
CA ALA A 258 -15.12 -5.30 -9.67
C ALA A 258 -16.13 -4.22 -9.22
N ALA A 259 -15.84 -2.95 -9.45
CA ALA A 259 -16.74 -1.84 -9.17
C ALA A 259 -18.00 -1.91 -10.06
N GLY A 260 -17.84 -2.22 -11.35
CA GLY A 260 -18.96 -2.41 -12.29
C GLY A 260 -19.85 -3.61 -11.93
N GLU A 261 -19.23 -4.72 -11.51
CA GLU A 261 -19.97 -5.89 -11.03
C GLU A 261 -20.76 -5.60 -9.74
N LEU A 262 -20.17 -4.82 -8.81
CA LEU A 262 -20.83 -4.36 -7.59
C LEU A 262 -22.01 -3.43 -7.91
N GLU A 263 -21.85 -2.52 -8.87
CA GLU A 263 -22.91 -1.61 -9.33
C GLU A 263 -24.07 -2.38 -9.97
N GLN A 264 -23.77 -3.41 -10.76
CA GLN A 264 -24.75 -4.32 -11.35
C GLN A 264 -25.48 -5.15 -10.28
N LEU A 265 -24.75 -5.67 -9.28
CA LEU A 265 -25.32 -6.36 -8.14
C LEU A 265 -26.24 -5.45 -7.31
N ALA A 266 -25.78 -4.24 -7.00
CA ALA A 266 -26.57 -3.23 -6.30
C ALA A 266 -27.85 -2.86 -7.08
N GLY A 267 -27.74 -2.73 -8.41
CA GLY A 267 -28.88 -2.55 -9.30
C GLY A 267 -29.87 -3.71 -9.27
N SER A 268 -29.36 -4.95 -9.29
CA SER A 268 -30.18 -6.16 -9.21
C SER A 268 -30.87 -6.31 -7.85
N LEU A 269 -30.15 -6.02 -6.74
CA LEU A 269 -30.69 -6.02 -5.39
C LEU A 269 -31.79 -4.96 -5.22
N ASN A 270 -31.59 -3.76 -5.76
CA ASN A 270 -32.61 -2.73 -5.75
C ASN A 270 -33.85 -3.15 -6.56
N GLY A 271 -33.64 -3.84 -7.67
CA GLY A 271 -34.71 -4.48 -8.46
C GLY A 271 -35.48 -5.56 -7.69
N VAL A 272 -34.79 -6.41 -6.93
CA VAL A 272 -35.39 -7.45 -6.06
C VAL A 272 -36.12 -6.79 -4.88
N ALA A 273 -35.54 -5.80 -4.22
CA ALA A 273 -36.18 -5.07 -3.14
C ALA A 273 -37.45 -4.36 -3.57
N ARG A 274 -37.46 -3.72 -4.77
CA ARG A 274 -38.68 -3.13 -5.35
C ARG A 274 -39.76 -4.17 -5.70
N ARG A 275 -39.36 -5.38 -6.14
CA ARG A 275 -40.31 -6.49 -6.39
C ARG A 275 -40.88 -7.08 -5.11
N ALA A 276 -40.01 -7.22 -4.05
CA ALA A 276 -40.45 -7.66 -2.74
C ALA A 276 -41.42 -6.67 -2.09
N SER A 277 -41.11 -5.38 -2.16
CA SER A 277 -41.97 -4.30 -1.64
C SER A 277 -43.34 -4.26 -2.37
N ARG A 278 -43.39 -4.51 -3.69
CA ARG A 278 -44.65 -4.59 -4.45
C ARG A 278 -45.44 -5.85 -4.15
N ARG A 279 -44.81 -6.97 -3.75
CA ARG A 279 -45.51 -8.19 -3.30
C ARG A 279 -46.15 -7.98 -1.92
N ILE A 280 -45.43 -7.40 -0.98
CA ILE A 280 -45.96 -7.11 0.37
C ILE A 280 -47.12 -6.11 0.33
N GLY A 281 -47.11 -5.17 -0.63
CA GLY A 281 -48.22 -4.23 -0.84
C GLY A 281 -49.49 -4.86 -1.52
N ARG A 282 -49.39 -6.03 -2.13
CA ARG A 282 -50.55 -6.74 -2.72
C ARG A 282 -51.26 -7.68 -1.76
N ASP A 283 -50.62 -8.13 -0.71
CA ASP A 283 -51.20 -9.03 0.29
C ASP A 283 -51.89 -8.29 1.47
N ARG A 284 -52.05 -6.94 1.35
CA ARG A 284 -52.75 -6.07 2.30
C ARG A 284 -53.98 -5.34 1.68
N CYS A 285 -54.59 -5.90 0.62
CA CYS A 285 -55.90 -5.48 0.17
C CYS A 285 -56.87 -6.68 0.15
#